data_d34ef367ce788b6332efb746d776ec04
#
_entry.id   d34ef367ce788b6332efb746d776ec04
#
_cell.length_a   1.000
_cell.length_b   1.000
_cell.length_c   1.000
_cell.angle_alpha   90.00
_cell.angle_beta   90.00
_cell.angle_gamma   90.00
#
_symmetry.space_group_name_H-M   'P 1'
#
loop_
_entity.id
_entity.type
_entity.pdbx_description
1 polymer ?
#
loop_
_entity_poly.entity_id
_entity_poly.type
_entity_poly.pdbx_seq_one_letter_code
_entity_poly.pdbx_strand_id
1 'polypeptide(L)'
;MSAAWTTHRGGCHCGRVRFEVDAPADVEALDCNCSICRMTGFLHLIVPATRFRLLSGEDALVEYTFNTGAAKHRFCRHCGIKSFYVPRSHPDGIDVNVRCLDAGTLRSVRVTPFDDGDREAATAAIAHLSLA
;
A
#
# COMPACT_ATOMS: atom_id res chain seq x y z
N MET A 1 -3.07 -9.41 23.30
CA MET A 1 -1.86 -8.56 23.29
C MET A 1 -1.69 -7.96 21.90
N SER A 2 -1.67 -6.67 21.81
CA SER A 2 -1.40 -6.02 20.53
C SER A 2 0.05 -6.24 20.12
N ALA A 3 0.30 -6.49 18.84
CA ALA A 3 1.65 -6.53 18.32
C ALA A 3 2.30 -5.15 18.50
N ALA A 4 3.57 -5.15 18.89
CA ALA A 4 4.34 -3.92 18.92
C ALA A 4 4.49 -3.40 17.49
N TRP A 5 4.24 -2.11 17.30
CA TRP A 5 4.40 -1.49 15.99
C TRP A 5 5.81 -0.97 15.82
N THR A 6 6.32 -1.19 14.62
CA THR A 6 7.62 -0.69 14.17
C THR A 6 7.35 0.38 13.12
N THR A 7 8.12 1.46 13.16
CA THR A 7 8.06 2.44 12.09
C THR A 7 8.94 1.96 10.94
N HIS A 8 8.29 1.65 9.82
CA HIS A 8 8.96 1.28 8.57
C HIS A 8 9.09 2.51 7.70
N ARG A 9 10.20 2.65 7.00
CA ARG A 9 10.39 3.70 6.00
C ARG A 9 10.43 3.10 4.62
N GLY A 10 9.99 3.89 3.65
CA GLY A 10 10.00 3.47 2.26
C GLY A 10 9.82 4.64 1.32
N GLY A 11 9.70 4.33 0.05
CA GLY A 11 9.49 5.37 -0.97
C GLY A 11 9.70 4.84 -2.37
N CYS A 12 9.92 5.74 -3.30
CA CYS A 12 10.15 5.41 -4.70
C CYS A 12 11.65 5.17 -4.97
N HIS A 13 11.93 4.66 -6.16
CA HIS A 13 13.30 4.29 -6.53
C HIS A 13 14.26 5.50 -6.57
N CYS A 14 13.80 6.64 -7.08
CA CYS A 14 14.67 7.82 -7.18
C CYS A 14 14.83 8.58 -5.86
N GLY A 15 14.06 8.22 -4.82
CA GLY A 15 14.17 8.80 -3.50
C GLY A 15 13.39 10.09 -3.28
N ARG A 16 12.72 10.65 -4.29
CA ARG A 16 11.93 11.88 -4.10
C ARG A 16 10.72 11.66 -3.22
N VAL A 17 10.05 10.51 -3.36
CA VAL A 17 8.90 10.14 -2.52
C VAL A 17 9.43 9.32 -1.36
N ARG A 18 9.19 9.82 -0.14
CA ARG A 18 9.58 9.12 1.10
C ARG A 18 8.41 9.14 2.07
N PHE A 19 8.21 8.05 2.79
CA PHE A 19 7.13 7.93 3.77
C PHE A 19 7.56 7.08 4.95
N GLU A 20 6.75 7.14 6.01
CA GLU A 20 6.81 6.24 7.16
C GLU A 20 5.45 5.58 7.34
N VAL A 21 5.46 4.32 7.74
CA VAL A 21 4.27 3.57 8.09
C VAL A 21 4.50 2.77 9.35
N ASP A 22 3.54 2.82 10.27
CA ASP A 22 3.59 2.04 11.51
C ASP A 22 2.85 0.73 11.29
N ALA A 23 3.55 -0.37 11.45
CA ALA A 23 3.04 -1.72 11.27
C ALA A 23 3.89 -2.71 12.07
N PRO A 24 3.41 -3.95 12.31
CA PRO A 24 4.26 -4.96 12.93
C PRO A 24 5.53 -5.23 12.13
N ALA A 25 6.55 -5.79 12.78
CA ALA A 25 7.77 -6.24 12.10
C ALA A 25 7.51 -7.46 11.19
N ASP A 26 6.50 -8.25 11.53
CA ASP A 26 6.02 -9.37 10.73
C ASP A 26 4.69 -8.94 10.09
N VAL A 27 4.65 -8.84 8.78
CA VAL A 27 3.46 -8.37 8.06
C VAL A 27 2.94 -9.45 7.11
N GLU A 28 1.62 -9.39 6.85
CA GLU A 28 0.99 -10.13 5.78
C GLU A 28 0.72 -9.17 4.63
N ALA A 29 1.20 -9.51 3.44
CA ALA A 29 0.98 -8.74 2.23
C ALA A 29 0.03 -9.49 1.31
N LEU A 30 -0.90 -8.77 0.69
CA LEU A 30 -1.84 -9.34 -0.27
C LEU A 30 -1.28 -9.24 -1.69
N ASP A 31 -1.29 -10.35 -2.41
CA ASP A 31 -0.95 -10.41 -3.83
C ASP A 31 -2.26 -10.46 -4.62
N CYS A 32 -2.75 -9.30 -5.04
CA CYS A 32 -4.04 -9.14 -5.69
C CYS A 32 -3.94 -9.43 -7.18
N ASN A 33 -4.94 -10.13 -7.72
CA ASN A 33 -4.99 -10.53 -9.13
C ASN A 33 -5.67 -9.52 -10.06
N CYS A 34 -6.09 -8.35 -9.56
CA CYS A 34 -6.66 -7.33 -10.44
C CYS A 34 -5.60 -6.85 -11.45
N SER A 35 -6.05 -6.26 -12.56
CA SER A 35 -5.17 -5.93 -13.68
C SER A 35 -4.01 -5.03 -13.28
N ILE A 36 -4.28 -3.95 -12.57
CA ILE A 36 -3.23 -2.99 -12.21
C ILE A 36 -2.29 -3.54 -11.14
N CYS A 37 -2.80 -4.27 -10.17
CA CYS A 37 -1.96 -4.88 -9.13
C CYS A 37 -1.04 -5.93 -9.72
N ARG A 38 -1.56 -6.74 -10.64
CA ARG A 38 -0.77 -7.76 -11.34
C ARG A 38 0.33 -7.13 -12.19
N MET A 39 0.00 -6.07 -12.94
CA MET A 39 0.95 -5.43 -13.85
C MET A 39 2.03 -4.65 -13.10
N THR A 40 1.70 -4.06 -11.96
CA THR A 40 2.68 -3.30 -11.16
C THR A 40 3.49 -4.16 -10.21
N GLY A 41 3.06 -5.40 -9.94
CA GLY A 41 3.72 -6.25 -8.93
C GLY A 41 3.54 -5.75 -7.52
N PHE A 42 2.48 -5.00 -7.25
CA PHE A 42 2.23 -4.36 -5.97
C PHE A 42 1.84 -5.39 -4.90
N LEU A 43 2.59 -5.45 -3.81
CA LEU A 43 2.24 -6.26 -2.63
C LEU A 43 1.60 -5.36 -1.58
N HIS A 44 0.34 -5.65 -1.25
CA HIS A 44 -0.53 -4.74 -0.50
C HIS A 44 -0.37 -4.89 1.00
N LEU A 45 -0.06 -3.79 1.67
CA LEU A 45 -0.15 -3.63 3.11
C LEU A 45 -1.11 -2.45 3.38
N ILE A 46 -2.35 -2.76 3.74
CA ILE A 46 -3.39 -1.75 3.97
C ILE A 46 -3.38 -1.37 5.44
N VAL A 47 -3.28 -0.06 5.70
CA VAL A 47 -3.30 0.50 7.05
C VAL A 47 -4.27 1.67 7.11
N PRO A 48 -4.77 2.02 8.32
CA PRO A 48 -5.49 3.28 8.48
C PRO A 48 -4.58 4.45 8.12
N ALA A 49 -5.15 5.52 7.56
CA ALA A 49 -4.39 6.70 7.16
C ALA A 49 -3.59 7.30 8.33
N THR A 50 -4.07 7.14 9.56
CA THR A 50 -3.41 7.64 10.78
C THR A 50 -2.05 6.98 11.04
N ARG A 51 -1.78 5.82 10.44
CA ARG A 51 -0.50 5.12 10.60
C ARG A 51 0.47 5.35 9.45
N PHE A 52 0.13 6.25 8.55
CA PHE A 52 0.95 6.58 7.38
C PHE A 52 1.30 8.07 7.39
N ARG A 53 2.56 8.39 7.07
CA ARG A 53 3.04 9.77 6.97
C ARG A 53 3.88 9.93 5.72
N LEU A 54 3.44 10.81 4.83
CA LEU A 54 4.25 11.20 3.66
C LEU A 54 5.27 12.25 4.12
N LEU A 55 6.56 11.92 3.99
CA LEU A 55 7.63 12.79 4.44
C LEU A 55 8.10 13.76 3.36
N SER A 56 8.09 13.32 2.10
CA SER A 56 8.54 14.14 0.97
C SER A 56 7.95 13.62 -0.34
N GLY A 57 7.98 14.47 -1.36
CA GLY A 57 7.66 14.07 -2.72
C GLY A 57 6.20 14.20 -3.11
N GLU A 58 5.38 14.92 -2.35
CA GLU A 58 3.98 15.15 -2.73
C GLU A 58 3.89 15.76 -4.13
N ASP A 59 4.76 16.69 -4.47
CA ASP A 59 4.82 17.36 -5.77
C ASP A 59 5.36 16.44 -6.89
N ALA A 60 5.97 15.32 -6.55
CA ALA A 60 6.45 14.33 -7.52
C ALA A 60 5.40 13.25 -7.84
N LEU A 61 4.28 13.22 -7.13
CA LEU A 61 3.26 12.21 -7.32
C LEU A 61 2.31 12.59 -8.45
N VAL A 62 2.01 11.60 -9.31
CA VAL A 62 0.99 11.67 -10.35
C VAL A 62 -0.13 10.71 -9.98
N GLU A 63 -1.37 11.11 -10.18
CA GLU A 63 -2.53 10.27 -9.89
C GLU A 63 -3.11 9.72 -11.18
N TYR A 64 -3.28 8.40 -11.22
CA TYR A 64 -3.97 7.69 -12.29
C TYR A 64 -5.25 7.08 -11.73
N THR A 65 -6.36 7.30 -12.41
CA THR A 65 -7.64 6.70 -12.07
C THR A 65 -8.25 6.04 -13.31
N PHE A 66 -9.03 5.00 -13.08
CA PHE A 66 -9.77 4.32 -14.14
C PHE A 66 -11.06 3.72 -13.56
N ASN A 67 -11.94 3.22 -14.42
CA ASN A 67 -13.21 2.64 -14.05
C ASN A 67 -14.05 3.65 -13.25
N THR A 68 -14.34 3.37 -11.97
CA THR A 68 -15.14 4.29 -11.13
C THR A 68 -14.36 5.52 -10.68
N GLY A 69 -13.03 5.50 -10.76
CA GLY A 69 -12.16 6.58 -10.26
C GLY A 69 -12.04 6.61 -8.74
N ALA A 70 -12.59 5.62 -8.03
CA ALA A 70 -12.54 5.58 -6.56
C ALA A 70 -11.13 5.33 -6.04
N ALA A 71 -10.37 4.43 -6.67
CA ALA A 71 -8.98 4.20 -6.31
C ALA A 71 -8.09 5.33 -6.87
N LYS A 72 -7.20 5.83 -6.02
CA LYS A 72 -6.28 6.91 -6.38
C LYS A 72 -4.88 6.34 -6.50
N HIS A 73 -4.53 5.85 -7.70
CA HIS A 73 -3.23 5.23 -7.98
C HIS A 73 -2.19 6.31 -8.15
N ARG A 74 -1.28 6.43 -7.19
CA ARG A 74 -0.24 7.45 -7.18
C ARG A 74 1.11 6.82 -7.43
N PHE A 75 1.90 7.47 -8.28
CA PHE A 75 3.25 7.01 -8.59
C PHE A 75 4.17 8.21 -8.80
N CYS A 76 5.47 7.99 -8.66
CA CYS A 76 6.46 9.05 -8.87
C CYS A 76 6.57 9.37 -10.37
N ARG A 77 6.45 10.65 -10.73
CA ARG A 77 6.57 11.08 -12.13
C ARG A 77 7.97 10.90 -12.69
N HIS A 78 8.98 10.82 -11.82
CA HIS A 78 10.38 10.75 -12.25
C HIS A 78 10.87 9.32 -12.44
N CYS A 79 10.49 8.39 -11.58
CA CYS A 79 10.94 7.01 -11.67
C CYS A 79 9.82 6.00 -11.96
N GLY A 80 8.57 6.43 -11.91
CA GLY A 80 7.41 5.58 -12.23
C GLY A 80 7.02 4.59 -11.15
N ILE A 81 7.68 4.56 -10.00
CA ILE A 81 7.40 3.58 -8.96
C ILE A 81 6.17 3.99 -8.16
N LYS A 82 5.25 3.02 -8.02
CA LYS A 82 4.03 3.14 -7.23
C LYS A 82 4.31 2.59 -5.83
N SER A 83 4.60 3.49 -4.90
CA SER A 83 4.98 3.09 -3.54
C SER A 83 3.80 3.01 -2.56
N PHE A 84 2.72 3.76 -2.82
CA PHE A 84 1.49 3.70 -2.05
C PHE A 84 0.35 4.32 -2.86
N TYR A 85 -0.89 4.04 -2.43
CA TYR A 85 -2.07 4.66 -3.06
C TYR A 85 -3.28 4.57 -2.12
N VAL A 86 -4.39 5.20 -2.52
CA VAL A 86 -5.67 5.07 -1.81
C VAL A 86 -6.50 4.03 -2.56
N PRO A 87 -6.74 2.84 -1.96
CA PRO A 87 -7.45 1.78 -2.64
C PRO A 87 -8.96 2.02 -2.67
N ARG A 88 -9.62 1.46 -3.67
CA ARG A 88 -11.09 1.49 -3.79
C ARG A 88 -11.76 0.88 -2.55
N SER A 89 -11.21 -0.20 -2.04
CA SER A 89 -11.77 -0.94 -0.90
C SER A 89 -11.66 -0.18 0.42
N HIS A 90 -10.72 0.76 0.53
CA HIS A 90 -10.41 1.44 1.80
C HIS A 90 -10.17 2.93 1.54
N PRO A 91 -11.24 3.74 1.29
CA PRO A 91 -11.06 5.17 1.04
C PRO A 91 -10.54 5.92 2.27
N ASP A 92 -10.65 5.33 3.46
CA ASP A 92 -10.12 5.85 4.73
C ASP A 92 -8.71 5.31 5.07
N GLY A 93 -8.13 4.52 4.18
CA GLY A 93 -6.85 3.88 4.41
C GLY A 93 -5.81 4.25 3.36
N ILE A 94 -4.61 3.75 3.60
CA ILE A 94 -3.50 3.82 2.65
C ILE A 94 -3.03 2.40 2.40
N ASP A 95 -2.78 2.09 1.13
CA ASP A 95 -2.24 0.81 0.71
C ASP A 95 -0.78 1.00 0.34
N VAL A 96 0.10 0.41 1.13
CA VAL A 96 1.55 0.55 0.99
C VAL A 96 2.10 -0.65 0.22
N ASN A 97 2.96 -0.38 -0.74
CA ASN A 97 3.69 -1.43 -1.46
C ASN A 97 4.84 -1.94 -0.59
N VAL A 98 4.71 -3.16 -0.09
CA VAL A 98 5.74 -3.77 0.77
C VAL A 98 7.09 -3.84 0.06
N ARG A 99 7.11 -3.99 -1.28
CA ARG A 99 8.35 -4.01 -2.06
C ARG A 99 9.10 -2.67 -2.04
N CYS A 100 8.43 -1.59 -1.64
CA CYS A 100 9.03 -0.26 -1.56
C CYS A 100 9.52 0.10 -0.16
N LEU A 101 9.39 -0.82 0.81
CA LEU A 101 9.91 -0.61 2.16
C LEU A 101 11.42 -0.84 2.19
N ASP A 102 12.13 0.03 2.91
CA ASP A 102 13.57 -0.11 3.11
C ASP A 102 13.88 -1.37 3.91
N ALA A 103 15.05 -1.96 3.68
CA ALA A 103 15.51 -3.10 4.45
C ALA A 103 15.81 -2.69 5.91
N GLY A 104 15.68 -3.63 6.84
CA GLY A 104 16.15 -3.48 8.21
C GLY A 104 15.07 -3.45 9.28
N THR A 105 13.81 -3.13 8.93
CA THR A 105 12.72 -3.07 9.91
C THR A 105 11.73 -4.22 9.78
N LEU A 106 11.54 -4.77 8.58
CA LEU A 106 10.73 -5.96 8.40
C LEU A 106 11.51 -7.20 8.83
N ARG A 107 10.91 -8.00 9.71
CA ARG A 107 11.45 -9.30 10.10
C ARG A 107 10.96 -10.40 9.16
N SER A 108 9.69 -10.37 8.79
CA SER A 108 9.12 -11.32 7.84
C SER A 108 7.97 -10.73 7.07
N VAL A 109 7.74 -11.27 5.87
CA VAL A 109 6.58 -10.93 5.02
C VAL A 109 5.94 -12.23 4.59
N ARG A 110 4.67 -12.41 4.92
CA ARG A 110 3.86 -13.51 4.43
C ARG A 110 3.01 -13.00 3.28
N VAL A 111 3.22 -13.57 2.08
CA VAL A 111 2.47 -13.19 0.89
C VAL A 111 1.28 -14.11 0.74
N THR A 112 0.08 -13.55 0.70
CA THR A 112 -1.17 -14.29 0.56
C THR A 112 -1.86 -13.87 -0.73
N PRO A 113 -2.23 -14.81 -1.61
CA PRO A 113 -3.01 -14.48 -2.80
C PRO A 113 -4.36 -13.88 -2.43
N PHE A 114 -4.80 -12.89 -3.20
CA PHE A 114 -6.09 -12.22 -3.01
C PHE A 114 -6.83 -12.16 -4.34
N ASP A 115 -8.02 -12.78 -4.39
CA ASP A 115 -8.85 -12.82 -5.58
C ASP A 115 -9.85 -11.66 -5.58
N ASP A 116 -9.70 -10.73 -6.54
CA ASP A 116 -10.58 -9.58 -6.73
C ASP A 116 -11.66 -9.87 -7.78
N GLY A 117 -11.86 -11.12 -8.20
CA GLY A 117 -12.84 -11.49 -9.21
C GLY A 117 -14.28 -11.14 -8.84
N ASP A 118 -14.66 -11.27 -7.57
CA ASP A 118 -15.88 -10.70 -7.01
C ASP A 118 -15.51 -9.51 -6.13
N ARG A 119 -15.68 -8.31 -6.69
CA ARG A 119 -15.18 -7.09 -6.04
C ARG A 119 -15.88 -6.78 -4.73
N GLU A 120 -17.19 -7.06 -4.62
CA GLU A 120 -17.93 -6.83 -3.37
C GLU A 120 -17.49 -7.79 -2.27
N ALA A 121 -17.40 -9.09 -2.57
CA ALA A 121 -16.95 -10.09 -1.63
C ALA A 121 -15.49 -9.86 -1.23
N ALA A 122 -14.64 -9.50 -2.19
CA ALA A 122 -13.24 -9.19 -1.94
C ALA A 122 -13.09 -7.99 -1.01
N THR A 123 -13.84 -6.92 -1.25
CA THR A 123 -13.84 -5.73 -0.39
C THR A 123 -14.28 -6.07 1.03
N ALA A 124 -15.36 -6.84 1.18
CA ALA A 124 -15.87 -7.25 2.49
C ALA A 124 -14.84 -8.09 3.27
N ALA A 125 -14.11 -8.96 2.58
CA ALA A 125 -13.13 -9.85 3.22
C ALA A 125 -11.96 -9.09 3.88
N ILE A 126 -11.62 -7.91 3.39
CA ILE A 126 -10.48 -7.13 3.88
C ILE A 126 -10.88 -5.80 4.51
N ALA A 127 -12.17 -5.52 4.68
CA ALA A 127 -12.66 -4.24 5.19
C ALA A 127 -12.04 -3.84 6.54
N HIS A 128 -11.68 -4.83 7.37
CA HIS A 128 -11.10 -4.58 8.70
C HIS A 128 -9.67 -4.02 8.66
N LEU A 129 -8.97 -4.10 7.53
CA LEU A 129 -7.54 -3.77 7.47
C LEU A 129 -7.26 -2.28 7.67
N SER A 130 -8.24 -1.40 7.41
CA SER A 130 -8.08 0.04 7.66
C SER A 130 -8.59 0.47 9.05
N LEU A 131 -9.02 -0.47 9.86
CA LEU A 131 -9.38 -0.22 11.25
C LEU A 131 -8.11 -0.22 12.11
N ALA A 132 -8.05 0.70 13.05
CA ALA A 132 -6.85 0.90 13.89
C ALA A 132 -6.54 -0.30 14.79
#